data_0609b07afbe3e4a770eeb94899bf3d6d
#
_entry.id   0609b07afbe3e4a770eeb94899bf3d6d
#
_cell.length_a   1.000
_cell.length_b   1.000
_cell.length_c   1.000
_cell.angle_alpha   90.00
_cell.angle_beta   90.00
_cell.angle_gamma   90.00
#
_symmetry.space_group_name_H-M   'P 1'
#
loop_
_entity.id
_entity.type
_entity.pdbx_description
1 polymer ?
#
loop_
_entity_poly.entity_id
_entity_poly.type
_entity_poly.pdbx_seq_one_letter_code
_entity_poly.pdbx_strand_id
1 'polypeptide(L)'
;MKRFSAVLLSTIMALTAIAQKNSSDKTLLWKINGNGLKQPSYLFGTIHMLCKDDAVLSDSLRSIIKNVKEVYFEVDLDNMFEMLGVLGKMKMNGDTTLQDLLSEADYEKVKNYFESKGSLLPFSMLETYKPMLAASTLQQGGLPCETTAMMEQVIMEEAKEYKKPIRGLESMGYQASVLDSIPYKLQADQLVSYIDNAMKGGDEDKELSEMLDAYRNQDLQKLEEMLMKSDPSISNYTDVLLYNRNRNWVEKLKDLMPDKSLLIAVGAGHLPGEEGCINLLRKAGFKVTPVKNITMLVREI
;
A
#
# COMPACT_ATOMS: atom_id res chain seq x y z
N MET A 1 -44.64 -67.01 3.25
CA MET A 1 -44.89 -65.60 2.78
C MET A 1 -43.89 -64.74 3.50
N LYS A 2 -42.79 -64.38 2.86
CA LYS A 2 -41.71 -63.55 3.43
C LYS A 2 -41.77 -62.22 2.72
N ARG A 3 -42.02 -61.15 3.49
CA ARG A 3 -41.98 -59.77 3.00
C ARG A 3 -40.55 -59.26 3.08
N PHE A 4 -39.98 -58.92 1.92
CA PHE A 4 -38.70 -58.18 1.83
C PHE A 4 -39.00 -56.69 1.92
N SER A 5 -38.47 -56.03 2.96
CA SER A 5 -38.42 -54.59 3.06
C SER A 5 -37.15 -54.10 2.42
N ALA A 6 -37.26 -53.33 1.35
CA ALA A 6 -36.18 -52.63 0.69
C ALA A 6 -35.88 -51.30 1.46
N VAL A 7 -34.71 -51.20 2.06
CA VAL A 7 -34.19 -49.96 2.66
C VAL A 7 -33.49 -49.17 1.57
N LEU A 8 -34.07 -48.04 1.19
CA LEU A 8 -33.49 -47.09 0.24
C LEU A 8 -32.46 -46.23 0.97
N LEU A 9 -31.21 -46.49 0.72
CA LEU A 9 -30.09 -45.74 1.28
C LEU A 9 -29.81 -44.53 0.36
N SER A 10 -30.34 -43.36 0.68
CA SER A 10 -30.05 -42.11 -0.02
C SER A 10 -28.72 -41.55 0.47
N THR A 11 -27.68 -41.76 -0.30
CA THR A 11 -26.36 -41.12 -0.12
C THR A 11 -26.46 -39.66 -0.55
N ILE A 12 -26.50 -38.73 0.42
CA ILE A 12 -26.29 -37.29 0.20
C ILE A 12 -24.79 -37.08 -0.05
N MET A 13 -24.42 -36.94 -1.32
CA MET A 13 -23.10 -36.40 -1.70
C MET A 13 -23.07 -34.90 -1.36
N ALA A 14 -22.49 -34.59 -0.23
CA ALA A 14 -22.06 -33.19 0.06
C ALA A 14 -20.88 -32.85 -0.86
N LEU A 15 -21.15 -32.17 -1.94
CA LEU A 15 -20.11 -31.51 -2.75
C LEU A 15 -19.49 -30.39 -1.92
N THR A 16 -18.43 -30.69 -1.22
CA THR A 16 -17.50 -29.67 -0.72
C THR A 16 -16.82 -29.07 -1.94
N ALA A 17 -17.30 -27.91 -2.38
CA ALA A 17 -16.59 -27.07 -3.32
C ALA A 17 -15.30 -26.60 -2.62
N ILE A 18 -14.23 -27.36 -2.77
CA ILE A 18 -12.88 -26.89 -2.49
C ILE A 18 -12.66 -25.77 -3.48
N ALA A 19 -12.70 -24.54 -3.01
CA ALA A 19 -12.28 -23.38 -3.79
C ALA A 19 -10.81 -23.63 -4.14
N GLN A 20 -10.58 -24.13 -5.35
CA GLN A 20 -9.27 -24.32 -5.92
C GLN A 20 -8.66 -22.92 -6.04
N LYS A 21 -7.67 -22.66 -5.19
CA LYS A 21 -6.88 -21.43 -5.20
C LYS A 21 -6.11 -21.44 -6.53
N ASN A 22 -6.76 -20.88 -7.58
CA ASN A 22 -6.15 -20.79 -8.90
C ASN A 22 -4.95 -19.85 -8.78
N SER A 23 -3.77 -20.34 -9.04
CA SER A 23 -2.51 -19.60 -9.15
C SER A 23 -2.47 -18.63 -10.34
N SER A 24 -3.59 -18.40 -11.01
CA SER A 24 -3.69 -17.58 -12.22
C SER A 24 -4.07 -16.11 -11.98
N ASP A 25 -4.33 -15.70 -10.74
CA ASP A 25 -4.90 -14.38 -10.47
C ASP A 25 -3.87 -13.41 -9.88
N LYS A 26 -2.60 -13.48 -10.33
CA LYS A 26 -1.60 -12.48 -9.98
C LYS A 26 -1.96 -11.16 -10.68
N THR A 27 -2.54 -10.24 -9.93
CA THR A 27 -2.87 -8.90 -10.41
C THR A 27 -2.95 -7.91 -9.26
N LEU A 28 -2.57 -6.67 -9.56
CA LEU A 28 -2.78 -5.51 -8.68
C LEU A 28 -4.10 -4.79 -8.99
N LEU A 29 -4.84 -5.20 -10.06
CA LEU A 29 -6.02 -4.51 -10.55
C LEU A 29 -7.27 -5.37 -10.33
N TRP A 30 -8.28 -4.81 -9.65
CA TRP A 30 -9.49 -5.50 -9.23
C TRP A 30 -10.73 -4.71 -9.62
N LYS A 31 -11.75 -5.41 -10.11
CA LYS A 31 -13.06 -4.84 -10.44
C LYS A 31 -14.04 -5.07 -9.30
N ILE A 32 -14.72 -4.00 -8.90
CA ILE A 32 -15.75 -3.99 -7.86
C ILE A 32 -17.10 -3.79 -8.53
N ASN A 33 -18.03 -4.71 -8.32
CA ASN A 33 -19.39 -4.63 -8.87
C ASN A 33 -20.41 -5.30 -7.92
N GLY A 34 -21.69 -5.36 -8.34
CA GLY A 34 -22.76 -5.91 -7.49
C GLY A 34 -23.20 -4.93 -6.40
N ASN A 35 -23.89 -5.42 -5.39
CA ASN A 35 -24.40 -4.65 -4.24
C ASN A 35 -25.06 -3.30 -4.62
N GLY A 36 -25.87 -3.30 -5.69
CA GLY A 36 -26.60 -2.11 -6.14
C GLY A 36 -25.81 -1.09 -6.97
N LEU A 37 -24.53 -1.34 -7.26
CA LEU A 37 -23.73 -0.45 -8.11
C LEU A 37 -24.30 -0.38 -9.53
N LYS A 38 -24.53 0.84 -10.02
CA LYS A 38 -24.96 1.09 -11.41
C LYS A 38 -23.85 0.86 -12.43
N GLN A 39 -22.60 1.10 -12.02
CA GLN A 39 -21.38 0.96 -12.82
C GLN A 39 -20.29 0.33 -11.96
N PRO A 40 -19.34 -0.42 -12.54
CA PRO A 40 -18.23 -0.96 -11.77
C PRO A 40 -17.28 0.15 -11.32
N SER A 41 -16.70 -0.04 -10.13
CA SER A 41 -15.49 0.66 -9.67
C SER A 41 -14.30 -0.28 -9.71
N TYR A 42 -13.10 0.26 -9.50
CA TYR A 42 -11.87 -0.51 -9.61
C TYR A 42 -10.94 -0.18 -8.46
N LEU A 43 -10.23 -1.19 -7.97
CA LEU A 43 -9.19 -1.06 -6.94
C LEU A 43 -7.86 -1.42 -7.57
N PHE A 44 -6.84 -0.61 -7.36
CA PHE A 44 -5.49 -0.84 -7.86
C PHE A 44 -4.47 -0.68 -6.74
N GLY A 45 -3.53 -1.64 -6.64
CA GLY A 45 -2.42 -1.61 -5.71
C GLY A 45 -1.25 -0.81 -6.26
N THR A 46 -0.83 0.25 -5.57
CA THR A 46 0.32 1.08 -5.92
C THR A 46 1.55 0.73 -5.10
N ILE A 47 2.68 1.26 -5.50
CA ILE A 47 3.90 1.36 -4.72
C ILE A 47 4.43 2.81 -4.83
N HIS A 48 4.79 3.38 -3.68
CA HIS A 48 5.18 4.79 -3.61
C HIS A 48 6.47 5.11 -4.37
N MET A 49 7.34 4.10 -4.54
CA MET A 49 8.60 4.32 -5.23
C MET A 49 9.07 3.06 -5.95
N LEU A 50 9.41 3.24 -7.24
CA LEU A 50 9.96 2.21 -8.10
C LEU A 50 10.84 2.85 -9.16
N CYS A 51 11.58 2.04 -9.89
CA CYS A 51 12.32 2.52 -11.06
C CYS A 51 11.35 3.09 -12.09
N LYS A 52 11.72 4.20 -12.72
CA LYS A 52 10.87 4.87 -13.71
C LYS A 52 10.43 3.94 -14.84
N ASP A 53 11.30 3.04 -15.28
CA ASP A 53 11.00 2.10 -16.34
C ASP A 53 9.93 1.05 -15.93
N ASP A 54 9.78 0.79 -14.64
CA ASP A 54 8.77 -0.10 -14.09
C ASP A 54 7.41 0.61 -13.87
N ALA A 55 7.40 1.94 -13.88
CA ALA A 55 6.20 2.76 -13.62
C ALA A 55 5.31 2.86 -14.87
N VAL A 56 4.92 1.70 -15.43
CA VAL A 56 4.16 1.61 -16.68
C VAL A 56 2.71 1.24 -16.39
N LEU A 57 1.78 2.07 -16.90
CA LEU A 57 0.35 1.74 -16.87
C LEU A 57 0.02 0.72 -17.96
N SER A 58 -0.69 -0.36 -17.58
CA SER A 58 -1.23 -1.31 -18.55
C SER A 58 -2.34 -0.66 -19.39
N ASP A 59 -2.62 -1.24 -20.56
CA ASP A 59 -3.75 -0.80 -21.40
C ASP A 59 -5.09 -0.90 -20.65
N SER A 60 -5.24 -1.92 -19.79
CA SER A 60 -6.42 -2.08 -18.94
C SER A 60 -6.56 -0.93 -17.96
N LEU A 61 -5.48 -0.55 -17.25
CA LEU A 61 -5.51 0.52 -16.27
C LEU A 61 -5.73 1.88 -16.94
N ARG A 62 -5.07 2.17 -18.09
CA ARG A 62 -5.32 3.38 -18.90
C ARG A 62 -6.78 3.48 -19.34
N SER A 63 -7.35 2.38 -19.85
CA SER A 63 -8.75 2.33 -20.24
C SER A 63 -9.68 2.60 -19.06
N ILE A 64 -9.38 2.07 -17.88
CA ILE A 64 -10.15 2.31 -16.66
C ILE A 64 -10.05 3.78 -16.26
N ILE A 65 -8.87 4.37 -16.18
CA ILE A 65 -8.67 5.79 -15.85
C ILE A 65 -9.49 6.67 -16.78
N LYS A 66 -9.47 6.40 -18.08
CA LYS A 66 -10.25 7.12 -19.08
C LYS A 66 -11.77 7.07 -18.84
N ASN A 67 -12.29 5.94 -18.34
CA ASN A 67 -13.75 5.69 -18.29
C ASN A 67 -14.37 5.93 -16.92
N VAL A 68 -13.61 5.90 -15.80
CA VAL A 68 -14.14 6.21 -14.46
C VAL A 68 -14.54 7.69 -14.33
N LYS A 69 -15.33 8.01 -13.33
CA LYS A 69 -15.74 9.39 -13.05
C LYS A 69 -14.69 10.15 -12.25
N GLU A 70 -14.08 9.52 -11.25
CA GLU A 70 -13.10 10.11 -10.35
C GLU A 70 -12.02 9.10 -10.00
N VAL A 71 -10.85 9.61 -9.62
CA VAL A 71 -9.73 8.81 -9.11
C VAL A 71 -9.52 9.18 -7.63
N TYR A 72 -9.48 8.14 -6.79
CA TYR A 72 -9.20 8.26 -5.37
C TYR A 72 -7.86 7.65 -5.05
N PHE A 73 -7.03 8.41 -4.35
CA PHE A 73 -5.82 7.93 -3.69
C PHE A 73 -6.05 7.80 -2.18
N GLU A 74 -5.07 7.33 -1.43
CA GLU A 74 -5.10 7.37 0.03
C GLU A 74 -5.35 8.80 0.52
N VAL A 75 -4.59 9.77 -0.03
CA VAL A 75 -4.71 11.19 0.22
C VAL A 75 -4.88 11.98 -1.09
N ASP A 76 -5.41 13.17 -1.03
CA ASP A 76 -5.57 14.04 -2.21
C ASP A 76 -4.23 14.70 -2.57
N LEU A 77 -3.49 14.06 -3.48
CA LEU A 77 -2.17 14.49 -3.94
C LEU A 77 -2.23 15.77 -4.80
N ASP A 78 -3.41 16.20 -5.22
CA ASP A 78 -3.60 17.43 -6.01
C ASP A 78 -4.00 18.65 -5.14
N ASN A 79 -4.19 18.41 -3.84
CA ASN A 79 -4.60 19.43 -2.88
C ASN A 79 -3.40 20.16 -2.25
N MET A 80 -2.98 21.26 -2.85
CA MET A 80 -1.86 22.09 -2.37
C MET A 80 -2.06 22.58 -0.92
N PHE A 81 -3.30 22.87 -0.52
CA PHE A 81 -3.57 23.35 0.85
C PHE A 81 -3.35 22.25 1.89
N GLU A 82 -3.73 20.99 1.58
CA GLU A 82 -3.41 19.86 2.45
C GLU A 82 -1.91 19.60 2.52
N MET A 83 -1.21 19.70 1.38
CA MET A 83 0.25 19.55 1.32
C MET A 83 0.97 20.57 2.19
N LEU A 84 0.58 21.83 2.15
CA LEU A 84 1.14 22.87 3.02
C LEU A 84 0.76 22.65 4.48
N GLY A 85 -0.50 22.25 4.75
CA GLY A 85 -1.02 22.03 6.09
C GLY A 85 -0.39 20.82 6.81
N VAL A 86 0.15 19.86 6.09
CA VAL A 86 0.76 18.67 6.70
C VAL A 86 2.21 18.88 7.16
N LEU A 87 2.91 19.88 6.66
CA LEU A 87 4.33 20.11 6.97
C LEU A 87 4.59 20.21 8.49
N GLY A 88 3.71 20.90 9.22
CA GLY A 88 3.81 20.97 10.67
C GLY A 88 3.55 19.63 11.38
N LYS A 89 2.76 18.74 10.77
CA LYS A 89 2.42 17.42 11.30
C LYS A 89 3.45 16.33 10.97
N MET A 90 4.42 16.64 10.12
CA MET A 90 5.56 15.74 9.86
C MET A 90 6.54 15.71 11.02
N LYS A 91 6.56 16.77 11.83
CA LYS A 91 7.41 16.88 13.02
C LYS A 91 6.88 16.03 14.18
N MET A 92 7.79 15.65 15.06
CA MET A 92 7.44 15.10 16.36
C MET A 92 6.75 16.15 17.22
N ASN A 93 5.87 15.71 18.13
CA ASN A 93 5.19 16.60 19.06
C ASN A 93 6.15 17.07 20.16
N GLY A 94 5.87 18.25 20.75
CA GLY A 94 6.59 18.77 21.92
C GLY A 94 8.05 19.14 21.65
N ASP A 95 8.36 19.59 20.43
CA ASP A 95 9.72 19.95 20.00
C ASP A 95 10.77 18.83 20.19
N THR A 96 10.32 17.58 20.27
CA THR A 96 11.16 16.40 20.37
C THR A 96 12.05 16.27 19.13
N THR A 97 13.30 15.86 19.36
CA THR A 97 14.29 15.61 18.30
C THR A 97 14.84 14.18 18.39
N LEU A 98 15.57 13.72 17.37
CA LEU A 98 16.27 12.45 17.43
C LEU A 98 17.32 12.43 18.54
N GLN A 99 17.91 13.58 18.88
CA GLN A 99 18.88 13.70 19.97
C GLN A 99 18.26 13.38 21.34
N ASP A 100 16.98 13.73 21.55
CA ASP A 100 16.26 13.41 22.80
C ASP A 100 15.93 11.94 22.93
N LEU A 101 15.87 11.21 21.81
CA LEU A 101 15.42 9.83 21.74
C LEU A 101 16.56 8.81 21.71
N LEU A 102 17.74 9.19 21.23
CA LEU A 102 18.85 8.30 20.95
C LEU A 102 20.00 8.50 21.95
N SER A 103 20.86 7.49 22.08
CA SER A 103 22.16 7.69 22.71
C SER A 103 23.02 8.63 21.84
N GLU A 104 23.99 9.32 22.45
CA GLU A 104 24.90 10.20 21.71
C GLU A 104 25.59 9.45 20.54
N ALA A 105 25.99 8.20 20.76
CA ALA A 105 26.63 7.38 19.75
C ALA A 105 25.68 7.03 18.58
N ASP A 106 24.43 6.71 18.87
CA ASP A 106 23.43 6.40 17.85
C ASP A 106 22.98 7.66 17.10
N TYR A 107 22.84 8.78 17.81
CA TYR A 107 22.52 10.06 17.19
C TYR A 107 23.60 10.48 16.17
N GLU A 108 24.89 10.45 16.58
CA GLU A 108 25.99 10.79 15.66
C GLU A 108 26.07 9.80 14.48
N LYS A 109 25.80 8.51 14.71
CA LYS A 109 25.72 7.51 13.64
C LYS A 109 24.63 7.87 12.61
N VAL A 110 23.41 8.16 13.09
CA VAL A 110 22.29 8.53 12.24
C VAL A 110 22.60 9.80 11.45
N LYS A 111 23.11 10.84 12.12
CA LYS A 111 23.49 12.10 11.48
C LYS A 111 24.52 11.89 10.37
N ASN A 112 25.62 11.22 10.68
CA ASN A 112 26.69 10.95 9.71
C ASN A 112 26.18 10.14 8.51
N TYR A 113 25.25 9.19 8.75
CA TYR A 113 24.66 8.40 7.68
C TYR A 113 23.82 9.26 6.73
N PHE A 114 22.92 10.11 7.26
CA PHE A 114 22.13 11.03 6.44
C PHE A 114 23.00 12.00 5.65
N GLU A 115 24.01 12.59 6.28
CA GLU A 115 24.94 13.52 5.63
C GLU A 115 25.74 12.82 4.52
N SER A 116 26.14 11.57 4.71
CA SER A 116 26.87 10.78 3.71
C SER A 116 26.04 10.40 2.47
N LYS A 117 24.72 10.26 2.63
CA LYS A 117 23.81 9.86 1.54
C LYS A 117 23.33 11.03 0.69
N GLY A 118 23.62 12.27 1.07
CA GLY A 118 23.22 13.46 0.31
C GLY A 118 21.71 13.66 0.27
N SER A 119 21.05 13.54 1.41
CA SER A 119 19.61 13.79 1.54
C SER A 119 19.20 15.14 0.96
N LEU A 120 18.03 15.21 0.29
CA LEU A 120 17.45 16.44 -0.23
C LEU A 120 17.13 17.48 0.86
N LEU A 121 16.90 17.00 2.10
CA LEU A 121 16.61 17.84 3.26
C LEU A 121 17.84 17.84 4.19
N PRO A 122 18.20 18.99 4.78
CA PRO A 122 19.28 19.06 5.76
C PRO A 122 18.93 18.21 7.00
N PHE A 123 19.93 17.57 7.61
CA PHE A 123 19.73 16.74 8.79
C PHE A 123 19.07 17.51 9.95
N SER A 124 19.41 18.79 10.14
CA SER A 124 18.79 19.68 11.14
C SER A 124 17.25 19.83 10.98
N MET A 125 16.73 19.52 9.82
CA MET A 125 15.30 19.44 9.59
C MET A 125 14.76 18.02 9.85
N LEU A 126 15.48 17.01 9.35
CA LEU A 126 15.09 15.61 9.48
C LEU A 126 15.08 15.12 10.93
N GLU A 127 16.00 15.62 11.78
CA GLU A 127 16.06 15.27 13.21
C GLU A 127 14.82 15.67 14.00
N THR A 128 14.04 16.64 13.49
CA THR A 128 12.76 17.08 14.10
C THR A 128 11.55 16.28 13.56
N TYR A 129 11.73 15.52 12.49
CA TYR A 129 10.64 14.75 11.87
C TYR A 129 10.40 13.44 12.61
N LYS A 130 9.19 12.90 12.48
CA LYS A 130 8.88 11.54 12.94
C LYS A 130 9.87 10.57 12.30
N PRO A 131 10.54 9.72 13.08
CA PRO A 131 11.70 8.96 12.57
C PRO A 131 11.35 8.04 11.39
N MET A 132 10.12 7.50 11.32
CA MET A 132 9.66 6.74 10.15
C MET A 132 9.59 7.58 8.88
N LEU A 133 9.21 8.86 8.96
CA LEU A 133 9.24 9.77 7.82
C LEU A 133 10.68 10.13 7.42
N ALA A 134 11.56 10.34 8.39
CA ALA A 134 12.98 10.53 8.10
C ALA A 134 13.57 9.29 7.41
N ALA A 135 13.28 8.07 7.91
CA ALA A 135 13.73 6.82 7.31
C ALA A 135 13.28 6.66 5.85
N SER A 136 12.04 7.09 5.51
CA SER A 136 11.53 6.98 4.15
C SER A 136 12.36 7.77 3.12
N THR A 137 13.07 8.83 3.56
CA THR A 137 13.97 9.59 2.66
C THR A 137 15.25 8.83 2.32
N LEU A 138 15.68 7.88 3.16
CA LEU A 138 16.85 7.03 2.91
C LEU A 138 16.56 5.92 1.90
N GLN A 139 15.37 5.37 1.92
CA GLN A 139 14.96 4.28 1.02
C GLN A 139 14.99 4.71 -0.46
N GLN A 140 14.90 6.01 -0.75
CA GLN A 140 14.98 6.53 -2.10
C GLN A 140 16.34 6.26 -2.77
N GLY A 141 17.41 6.19 -2.00
CA GLY A 141 18.77 5.94 -2.51
C GLY A 141 19.12 4.46 -2.72
N GLY A 142 18.27 3.52 -2.27
CA GLY A 142 18.51 2.06 -2.35
C GLY A 142 17.99 1.38 -3.63
N LEU A 143 17.30 2.12 -4.51
CA LEU A 143 16.77 1.55 -5.75
C LEU A 143 17.89 1.32 -6.80
N PRO A 144 17.84 0.21 -7.56
CA PRO A 144 18.88 -0.15 -8.53
C PRO A 144 18.77 0.64 -9.84
N CYS A 145 18.36 1.90 -9.81
CA CYS A 145 18.12 2.74 -10.98
C CYS A 145 18.45 4.21 -10.72
N GLU A 146 18.84 4.93 -11.77
CA GLU A 146 19.18 6.35 -11.67
C GLU A 146 17.94 7.26 -11.50
N THR A 147 16.79 6.83 -12.04
CA THR A 147 15.55 7.61 -11.99
C THR A 147 14.42 6.81 -11.38
N THR A 148 13.74 7.42 -10.44
CA THR A 148 12.60 6.82 -9.74
C THR A 148 11.29 7.50 -10.12
N ALA A 149 10.17 6.81 -9.91
CA ALA A 149 8.83 7.35 -10.07
C ALA A 149 7.92 6.87 -8.94
N MET A 150 6.86 7.61 -8.68
CA MET A 150 5.75 7.22 -7.82
C MET A 150 4.61 6.73 -8.71
N MET A 151 4.09 5.53 -8.47
CA MET A 151 2.97 5.01 -9.27
C MET A 151 1.72 5.90 -9.14
N GLU A 152 1.49 6.46 -7.97
CA GLU A 152 0.41 7.42 -7.73
C GLU A 152 0.52 8.65 -8.63
N GLN A 153 1.73 9.20 -8.78
CA GLN A 153 1.97 10.34 -9.67
C GLN A 153 1.69 9.99 -11.13
N VAL A 154 2.16 8.83 -11.58
CA VAL A 154 1.93 8.36 -12.97
C VAL A 154 0.42 8.19 -13.23
N ILE A 155 -0.33 7.62 -12.29
CA ILE A 155 -1.80 7.49 -12.39
C ILE A 155 -2.46 8.88 -12.37
N MET A 156 -2.01 9.78 -11.51
CA MET A 156 -2.55 11.14 -11.40
C MET A 156 -2.32 11.93 -12.69
N GLU A 157 -1.13 11.86 -13.29
CA GLU A 157 -0.83 12.51 -14.57
C GLU A 157 -1.74 11.98 -15.68
N GLU A 158 -1.89 10.67 -15.82
CA GLU A 158 -2.82 10.07 -16.78
C GLU A 158 -4.28 10.49 -16.52
N ALA A 159 -4.70 10.55 -15.26
CA ALA A 159 -6.04 10.99 -14.88
C ALA A 159 -6.29 12.47 -15.26
N LYS A 160 -5.29 13.34 -15.10
CA LYS A 160 -5.33 14.75 -15.49
C LYS A 160 -5.47 14.93 -17.00
N GLU A 161 -4.84 14.09 -17.82
CA GLU A 161 -5.03 14.09 -19.29
C GLU A 161 -6.52 13.91 -19.66
N TYR A 162 -7.25 13.10 -18.90
CA TYR A 162 -8.69 12.90 -19.08
C TYR A 162 -9.55 13.82 -18.21
N LYS A 163 -8.96 14.85 -17.57
CA LYS A 163 -9.66 15.80 -16.70
C LYS A 163 -10.47 15.14 -15.59
N LYS A 164 -9.94 14.04 -15.02
CA LYS A 164 -10.61 13.35 -13.92
C LYS A 164 -10.36 14.08 -12.62
N PRO A 165 -11.39 14.29 -11.78
CA PRO A 165 -11.20 14.78 -10.43
C PRO A 165 -10.34 13.82 -9.62
N ILE A 166 -9.36 14.37 -8.89
CA ILE A 166 -8.51 13.64 -7.93
C ILE A 166 -9.09 13.87 -6.53
N ARG A 167 -9.09 12.84 -5.70
CA ARG A 167 -9.61 12.88 -4.34
C ARG A 167 -8.79 11.99 -3.41
N GLY A 168 -8.90 12.22 -2.08
CA GLY A 168 -8.34 11.37 -1.03
C GLY A 168 -9.41 10.55 -0.32
N LEU A 169 -9.06 9.33 0.05
CA LEU A 169 -9.86 8.50 0.96
C LEU A 169 -9.78 9.05 2.38
N GLU A 170 -8.64 9.61 2.76
CA GLU A 170 -8.40 10.29 4.03
C GLU A 170 -7.63 11.61 3.80
N SER A 171 -7.45 12.40 4.84
CA SER A 171 -6.64 13.62 4.74
C SER A 171 -5.15 13.33 5.00
N MET A 172 -4.26 14.11 4.39
CA MET A 172 -2.81 14.04 4.67
C MET A 172 -2.52 14.24 6.17
N GLY A 173 -3.27 15.15 6.80
CA GLY A 173 -3.13 15.41 8.23
C GLY A 173 -3.50 14.22 9.12
N TYR A 174 -4.51 13.43 8.74
CA TYR A 174 -4.85 12.20 9.44
C TYR A 174 -3.76 11.15 9.22
N GLN A 175 -3.31 10.92 7.99
CA GLN A 175 -2.26 9.95 7.69
C GLN A 175 -0.95 10.27 8.45
N ALA A 176 -0.55 11.54 8.51
CA ALA A 176 0.60 11.95 9.32
C ALA A 176 0.39 11.69 10.82
N SER A 177 -0.84 11.89 11.33
CA SER A 177 -1.16 11.65 12.75
C SER A 177 -1.20 10.16 13.13
N VAL A 178 -1.42 9.25 12.17
CA VAL A 178 -1.35 7.80 12.40
C VAL A 178 0.03 7.41 12.96
N LEU A 179 1.10 8.05 12.51
CA LEU A 179 2.46 7.80 13.00
C LEU A 179 2.68 8.25 14.46
N ASP A 180 1.86 9.18 14.98
CA ASP A 180 1.91 9.57 16.39
C ASP A 180 1.42 8.46 17.34
N SER A 181 0.71 7.46 16.81
CA SER A 181 0.29 6.28 17.56
C SER A 181 1.44 5.32 17.88
N ILE A 182 2.56 5.46 17.21
CA ILE A 182 3.76 4.66 17.41
C ILE A 182 4.74 5.49 18.26
N PRO A 183 5.24 4.99 19.40
CA PRO A 183 6.19 5.73 20.21
C PRO A 183 7.40 6.19 19.38
N TYR A 184 7.74 7.47 19.45
CA TYR A 184 8.87 8.01 18.67
C TYR A 184 10.19 7.31 18.99
N LYS A 185 10.39 6.90 20.24
CA LYS A 185 11.58 6.09 20.63
C LYS A 185 11.65 4.79 19.81
N LEU A 186 10.53 4.08 19.65
CA LEU A 186 10.49 2.86 18.85
C LEU A 186 10.81 3.15 17.38
N GLN A 187 10.23 4.21 16.81
CA GLN A 187 10.53 4.63 15.45
C GLN A 187 12.03 4.99 15.27
N ALA A 188 12.61 5.65 16.27
CA ALA A 188 14.03 6.02 16.26
C ALA A 188 14.96 4.80 16.38
N ASP A 189 14.60 3.82 17.21
CA ASP A 189 15.35 2.56 17.34
C ASP A 189 15.34 1.76 16.03
N GLN A 190 14.22 1.80 15.31
CA GLN A 190 14.12 1.16 14.00
C GLN A 190 14.96 1.87 12.94
N LEU A 191 14.98 3.21 12.96
CA LEU A 191 15.88 3.97 12.09
C LEU A 191 17.34 3.61 12.32
N VAL A 192 17.75 3.47 13.59
CA VAL A 192 19.12 3.02 13.96
C VAL A 192 19.37 1.60 13.43
N SER A 193 18.43 0.68 13.65
CA SER A 193 18.55 -0.71 13.18
C SER A 193 18.65 -0.79 11.65
N TYR A 194 17.86 0.00 10.94
CA TYR A 194 17.96 0.13 9.48
C TYR A 194 19.37 0.58 9.05
N ILE A 195 19.88 1.64 9.65
CA ILE A 195 21.20 2.16 9.33
C ILE A 195 22.31 1.15 9.68
N ASP A 196 22.23 0.48 10.83
CA ASP A 196 23.19 -0.55 11.24
C ASP A 196 23.25 -1.72 10.25
N ASN A 197 22.11 -2.14 9.72
CA ASN A 197 22.04 -3.19 8.71
C ASN A 197 22.61 -2.72 7.38
N ALA A 198 22.25 -1.54 6.92
CA ALA A 198 22.76 -0.96 5.69
C ALA A 198 24.28 -0.76 5.71
N MET A 199 24.85 -0.34 6.87
CA MET A 199 26.29 -0.19 7.04
C MET A 199 27.06 -1.52 7.05
N LYS A 200 26.42 -2.61 7.46
CA LYS A 200 27.01 -3.96 7.45
C LYS A 200 26.94 -4.64 6.09
N GLY A 201 26.37 -3.99 5.07
CA GLY A 201 26.10 -4.61 3.77
C GLY A 201 24.97 -5.65 3.88
N GLY A 202 24.00 -5.37 4.75
CA GLY A 202 22.88 -6.26 5.03
C GLY A 202 21.93 -6.47 3.84
N ASP A 203 21.00 -7.40 4.03
CA ASP A 203 20.04 -7.86 3.03
C ASP A 203 18.95 -6.83 2.66
N GLU A 204 19.06 -5.56 3.06
CA GLU A 204 18.03 -4.54 2.81
C GLU A 204 17.83 -4.25 1.33
N ASP A 205 18.93 -4.15 0.57
CA ASP A 205 18.85 -4.03 -0.89
C ASP A 205 18.19 -5.26 -1.51
N LYS A 206 18.36 -6.43 -0.88
CA LYS A 206 17.73 -7.67 -1.30
C LYS A 206 16.24 -7.70 -0.93
N GLU A 207 15.86 -7.27 0.28
CA GLU A 207 14.45 -7.18 0.68
C GLU A 207 13.69 -6.18 -0.19
N LEU A 208 14.29 -5.02 -0.47
CA LEU A 208 13.73 -4.04 -1.40
C LEU A 208 13.60 -4.62 -2.81
N SER A 209 14.62 -5.31 -3.30
CA SER A 209 14.60 -5.98 -4.59
C SER A 209 13.51 -7.05 -4.65
N GLU A 210 13.38 -7.91 -3.62
CA GLU A 210 12.32 -8.91 -3.52
C GLU A 210 10.92 -8.29 -3.51
N MET A 211 10.75 -7.15 -2.81
CA MET A 211 9.49 -6.42 -2.79
C MET A 211 9.14 -5.85 -4.17
N LEU A 212 10.11 -5.26 -4.85
CA LEU A 212 9.94 -4.74 -6.21
C LEU A 212 9.61 -5.87 -7.20
N ASP A 213 10.27 -7.02 -7.08
CA ASP A 213 10.01 -8.18 -7.92
C ASP A 213 8.61 -8.76 -7.65
N ALA A 214 8.18 -8.83 -6.38
CA ALA A 214 6.82 -9.22 -6.04
C ALA A 214 5.79 -8.24 -6.63
N TYR A 215 6.07 -6.93 -6.58
CA TYR A 215 5.22 -5.90 -7.16
C TYR A 215 5.15 -6.01 -8.70
N ARG A 216 6.30 -6.11 -9.39
CA ARG A 216 6.39 -6.32 -10.85
C ARG A 216 5.62 -7.56 -11.28
N ASN A 217 5.75 -8.66 -10.53
CA ASN A 217 5.02 -9.91 -10.76
C ASN A 217 3.57 -9.86 -10.27
N GLN A 218 3.12 -8.73 -9.72
CA GLN A 218 1.76 -8.51 -9.19
C GLN A 218 1.34 -9.58 -8.16
N ASP A 219 2.30 -10.05 -7.38
CA ASP A 219 2.15 -11.13 -6.41
C ASP A 219 1.72 -10.59 -5.05
N LEU A 220 0.41 -10.32 -4.90
CA LEU A 220 -0.15 -9.82 -3.65
C LEU A 220 0.09 -10.76 -2.46
N GLN A 221 0.16 -12.07 -2.68
CA GLN A 221 0.44 -13.02 -1.61
C GLN A 221 1.87 -12.83 -1.09
N LYS A 222 2.85 -12.70 -1.99
CA LYS A 222 4.24 -12.45 -1.60
C LYS A 222 4.38 -11.12 -0.88
N LEU A 223 3.70 -10.07 -1.37
CA LEU A 223 3.68 -8.75 -0.70
C LEU A 223 3.08 -8.83 0.71
N GLU A 224 1.99 -9.59 0.89
CA GLU A 224 1.40 -9.84 2.21
C GLU A 224 2.38 -10.58 3.14
N GLU A 225 3.01 -11.63 2.65
CA GLU A 225 4.00 -12.40 3.41
C GLU A 225 5.19 -11.53 3.87
N MET A 226 5.66 -10.63 3.01
CA MET A 226 6.73 -9.69 3.35
C MET A 226 6.28 -8.68 4.41
N LEU A 227 5.08 -8.14 4.25
CA LEU A 227 4.48 -7.22 5.23
C LEU A 227 4.34 -7.87 6.61
N MET A 228 3.87 -9.13 6.65
CA MET A 228 3.68 -9.87 7.91
C MET A 228 5.00 -10.33 8.57
N LYS A 229 6.10 -10.40 7.80
CA LYS A 229 7.44 -10.69 8.31
C LYS A 229 8.18 -9.45 8.78
N SER A 230 7.65 -8.26 8.53
CA SER A 230 8.24 -7.02 9.02
C SER A 230 8.40 -7.05 10.55
N ASP A 231 9.26 -6.18 11.05
CA ASP A 231 9.70 -6.14 12.47
C ASP A 231 8.55 -6.40 13.45
N PRO A 232 8.65 -7.41 14.34
CA PRO A 232 7.63 -7.75 15.34
C PRO A 232 7.25 -6.57 16.23
N SER A 233 8.13 -5.60 16.43
CA SER A 233 7.86 -4.40 17.24
C SER A 233 6.86 -3.47 16.57
N ILE A 234 6.78 -3.45 15.23
CA ILE A 234 5.77 -2.69 14.46
C ILE A 234 4.50 -3.52 14.20
N SER A 235 4.58 -4.84 14.23
CA SER A 235 3.41 -5.69 14.00
C SER A 235 2.25 -5.37 14.95
N ASN A 236 2.53 -4.90 16.17
CA ASN A 236 1.53 -4.41 17.12
C ASN A 236 0.77 -3.16 16.65
N TYR A 237 1.30 -2.44 15.65
CA TYR A 237 0.70 -1.22 15.10
C TYR A 237 0.07 -1.43 13.72
N THR A 238 0.05 -2.67 13.20
CA THR A 238 -0.57 -3.01 11.92
C THR A 238 -2.03 -2.58 11.85
N ASP A 239 -2.75 -2.70 12.97
CA ASP A 239 -4.13 -2.24 13.07
C ASP A 239 -4.27 -0.74 12.74
N VAL A 240 -3.44 0.11 13.32
CA VAL A 240 -3.52 1.55 13.13
C VAL A 240 -2.92 1.99 11.81
N LEU A 241 -1.85 1.32 11.36
CA LEU A 241 -1.18 1.64 10.10
C LEU A 241 -1.98 1.22 8.87
N LEU A 242 -2.70 0.07 8.94
CA LEU A 242 -3.36 -0.54 7.79
C LEU A 242 -4.85 -0.83 8.05
N TYR A 243 -5.18 -1.68 9.02
CA TYR A 243 -6.50 -2.30 9.10
C TYR A 243 -7.61 -1.32 9.48
N ASN A 244 -7.39 -0.41 10.41
CA ASN A 244 -8.34 0.65 10.73
C ASN A 244 -8.59 1.57 9.53
N ARG A 245 -7.54 1.90 8.79
CA ARG A 245 -7.63 2.70 7.57
C ARG A 245 -8.43 1.97 6.50
N ASN A 246 -8.15 0.68 6.27
CA ASN A 246 -8.90 -0.16 5.32
C ASN A 246 -10.39 -0.20 5.65
N ARG A 247 -10.75 -0.40 6.92
CA ARG A 247 -12.14 -0.40 7.38
C ARG A 247 -12.82 0.95 7.12
N ASN A 248 -12.17 2.06 7.47
CA ASN A 248 -12.69 3.40 7.23
C ASN A 248 -12.87 3.70 5.73
N TRP A 249 -11.91 3.28 4.90
CA TRP A 249 -11.99 3.47 3.46
C TRP A 249 -13.14 2.67 2.85
N VAL A 250 -13.31 1.41 3.26
CA VAL A 250 -14.43 0.59 2.75
C VAL A 250 -15.78 1.16 3.15
N GLU A 251 -15.95 1.66 4.38
CA GLU A 251 -17.17 2.36 4.78
C GLU A 251 -17.43 3.59 3.89
N LYS A 252 -16.44 4.44 3.68
CA LYS A 252 -16.54 5.60 2.79
C LYS A 252 -16.88 5.20 1.34
N LEU A 253 -16.30 4.13 0.84
CA LEU A 253 -16.54 3.64 -0.53
C LEU A 253 -17.96 3.11 -0.74
N LYS A 254 -18.62 2.55 0.29
CA LYS A 254 -20.01 2.14 0.25
C LYS A 254 -20.95 3.30 -0.10
N ASP A 255 -20.62 4.50 0.37
CA ASP A 255 -21.42 5.70 0.09
C ASP A 255 -21.05 6.35 -1.25
N LEU A 256 -19.81 6.22 -1.71
CA LEU A 256 -19.33 6.88 -2.93
C LEU A 256 -19.64 6.12 -4.22
N MET A 257 -19.49 4.78 -4.20
CA MET A 257 -19.58 3.95 -5.42
C MET A 257 -20.98 3.79 -6.03
N PRO A 258 -22.12 3.87 -5.29
CA PRO A 258 -23.44 3.70 -5.89
C PRO A 258 -23.75 4.64 -7.06
N ASP A 259 -23.28 5.88 -6.98
CA ASP A 259 -23.63 6.92 -7.94
C ASP A 259 -22.57 7.16 -9.03
N LYS A 260 -21.35 6.64 -8.84
CA LYS A 260 -20.26 6.89 -9.79
C LYS A 260 -19.24 5.75 -9.82
N SER A 261 -18.65 5.54 -10.98
CA SER A 261 -17.52 4.64 -11.16
C SER A 261 -16.24 5.32 -10.68
N LEU A 262 -15.47 4.63 -9.86
CA LEU A 262 -14.21 5.11 -9.27
C LEU A 262 -13.04 4.22 -9.66
N LEU A 263 -11.85 4.81 -9.79
CA LEU A 263 -10.59 4.11 -9.60
C LEU A 263 -10.07 4.46 -8.20
N ILE A 264 -9.84 3.46 -7.38
CA ILE A 264 -9.28 3.56 -6.04
C ILE A 264 -7.85 3.02 -6.11
N ALA A 265 -6.85 3.90 -5.99
CA ALA A 265 -5.44 3.57 -6.07
C ALA A 265 -4.80 3.76 -4.70
N VAL A 266 -4.45 2.66 -4.04
CA VAL A 266 -3.89 2.63 -2.68
C VAL A 266 -2.69 1.69 -2.64
N GLY A 267 -1.80 1.86 -1.67
CA GLY A 267 -0.62 1.00 -1.52
C GLY A 267 -0.98 -0.49 -1.58
N ALA A 268 -0.22 -1.28 -2.33
CA ALA A 268 -0.50 -2.70 -2.58
C ALA A 268 -0.64 -3.51 -1.28
N GLY A 269 0.04 -3.11 -0.21
CA GLY A 269 -0.08 -3.71 1.12
C GLY A 269 -1.47 -3.59 1.76
N HIS A 270 -2.31 -2.66 1.30
CA HIS A 270 -3.69 -2.52 1.75
C HIS A 270 -4.68 -3.51 1.10
N LEU A 271 -4.27 -4.21 0.03
CA LEU A 271 -5.17 -5.05 -0.76
C LEU A 271 -5.40 -6.44 -0.18
N PRO A 272 -4.34 -7.22 0.18
CA PRO A 272 -4.46 -8.65 0.54
C PRO A 272 -4.89 -8.84 2.00
N GLY A 273 -5.13 -10.10 2.34
CA GLY A 273 -5.40 -10.53 3.71
C GLY A 273 -6.84 -10.43 4.16
N GLU A 274 -7.09 -10.88 5.39
CA GLU A 274 -8.44 -10.90 5.97
C GLU A 274 -8.99 -9.49 6.19
N GLU A 275 -8.15 -8.55 6.63
CA GLU A 275 -8.44 -7.14 6.84
C GLU A 275 -8.00 -6.26 5.65
N GLY A 276 -7.65 -6.88 4.52
CA GLY A 276 -7.34 -6.18 3.28
C GLY A 276 -8.59 -5.67 2.57
N CYS A 277 -8.44 -4.60 1.78
CA CYS A 277 -9.55 -3.95 1.09
C CYS A 277 -10.33 -4.90 0.18
N ILE A 278 -9.68 -5.86 -0.48
CA ILE A 278 -10.35 -6.85 -1.33
C ILE A 278 -11.36 -7.66 -0.52
N ASN A 279 -10.93 -8.18 0.64
CA ASN A 279 -11.77 -9.03 1.47
C ASN A 279 -12.84 -8.22 2.22
N LEU A 280 -12.51 -7.04 2.72
CA LEU A 280 -13.46 -6.15 3.37
C LEU A 280 -14.59 -5.71 2.42
N LEU A 281 -14.28 -5.38 1.16
CA LEU A 281 -15.28 -5.10 0.13
C LEU A 281 -16.18 -6.32 -0.15
N ARG A 282 -15.61 -7.54 -0.18
CA ARG A 282 -16.39 -8.78 -0.31
C ARG A 282 -17.31 -9.00 0.90
N LYS A 283 -16.80 -8.80 2.12
CA LYS A 283 -17.60 -8.85 3.37
C LYS A 283 -18.73 -7.80 3.36
N ALA A 284 -18.53 -6.65 2.72
CA ALA A 284 -19.53 -5.61 2.53
C ALA A 284 -20.56 -5.93 1.40
N GLY A 285 -20.48 -7.12 0.79
CA GLY A 285 -21.45 -7.59 -0.20
C GLY A 285 -21.12 -7.26 -1.66
N PHE A 286 -19.97 -6.64 -1.94
CA PHE A 286 -19.53 -6.40 -3.32
C PHE A 286 -18.91 -7.66 -3.93
N LYS A 287 -19.04 -7.80 -5.25
CA LYS A 287 -18.31 -8.79 -6.02
C LYS A 287 -16.97 -8.17 -6.47
N VAL A 288 -15.87 -8.64 -5.90
CA VAL A 288 -14.51 -8.19 -6.22
C VAL A 288 -13.77 -9.29 -6.99
N THR A 289 -13.42 -8.99 -8.24
CA THR A 289 -12.81 -9.95 -9.18
C THR A 289 -11.54 -9.38 -9.80
N PRO A 290 -10.52 -10.23 -10.06
CA PRO A 290 -9.29 -9.79 -10.69
C PRO A 290 -9.53 -9.29 -12.11
N VAL A 291 -8.73 -8.31 -12.53
CA VAL A 291 -8.67 -7.79 -13.89
C VAL A 291 -7.27 -8.03 -14.45
N LYS A 292 -7.19 -8.48 -15.68
CA LYS A 292 -5.92 -8.69 -16.36
C LYS A 292 -5.17 -7.36 -16.48
N ASN A 293 -3.99 -7.29 -15.86
CA ASN A 293 -3.16 -6.08 -15.76
C ASN A 293 -1.75 -6.38 -16.28
N ILE A 294 -1.60 -6.53 -17.61
CA ILE A 294 -0.33 -6.85 -18.24
C ILE A 294 0.33 -5.55 -18.68
N THR A 295 1.51 -5.27 -18.12
CA THR A 295 2.44 -4.25 -18.62
C THR A 295 3.35 -4.85 -19.70
N MET A 296 3.92 -4.05 -20.59
CA MET A 296 4.80 -4.55 -21.65
C MET A 296 6.03 -5.31 -21.11
N LEU A 297 6.49 -4.95 -19.91
CA LEU A 297 7.61 -5.62 -19.22
C LEU A 297 7.36 -7.11 -18.91
N VAL A 298 6.10 -7.54 -18.79
CA VAL A 298 5.73 -8.94 -18.57
C VAL A 298 5.64 -9.73 -19.88
N ARG A 299 5.68 -9.05 -21.07
CA ARG A 299 5.57 -9.71 -22.37
C ARG A 299 6.91 -10.23 -22.92
N GLU A 300 8.03 -9.85 -22.32
CA GLU A 300 9.39 -10.20 -22.80
C GLU A 300 10.07 -11.33 -22.00
N ILE A 301 9.35 -11.97 -21.06
CA ILE A 301 9.76 -13.16 -20.35
C ILE A 301 8.86 -14.32 -20.81
#